data_932f535a286f6296425e77fb6165b1ad
#
_entry.id   932f535a286f6296425e77fb6165b1ad
#
_cell.length_a   1.000
_cell.length_b   1.000
_cell.length_c   1.000
_cell.angle_alpha   90.00
_cell.angle_beta   90.00
_cell.angle_gamma   90.00
#
_symmetry.space_group_name_H-M   'P 1'
#
loop_
_entity.id
_entity.type
_entity.pdbx_description
1 polymer ?
#
loop_
_entity_poly.entity_id
_entity_poly.type
_entity_poly.pdbx_seq_one_letter_code
_entity_poly.pdbx_strand_id
1 'polypeptide(L)'
;MNLFRNNRPRKHKGFTLIELLIVILVLAILMAVALPLYLAAVSDSQLKACRSNMQTIANAEAAYKTQSSAHTYTTVLSQLNDNLGSTPVCPSGGTYSVQISTGSLTANNGQTVPNGGLLISCSATGHGKFAPGIDSE
;
A
#
# COMPACT_ATOMS: atom_id res chain seq x y z
N MET A 1 42.39 59.81 -13.98
CA MET A 1 42.48 58.43 -14.49
C MET A 1 41.09 57.82 -14.44
N ASN A 2 40.30 58.02 -15.53
CA ASN A 2 38.87 57.61 -15.57
C ASN A 2 38.75 56.22 -16.15
N LEU A 3 38.44 55.24 -15.29
CA LEU A 3 38.10 53.89 -15.69
C LEU A 3 36.63 53.83 -16.12
N PHE A 4 36.35 54.03 -17.39
CA PHE A 4 35.04 53.77 -17.98
C PHE A 4 34.75 52.26 -17.93
N ARG A 5 34.00 51.84 -16.94
CA ARG A 5 33.51 50.46 -16.81
C ARG A 5 32.42 50.23 -17.88
N ASN A 6 32.81 49.52 -18.96
CA ASN A 6 31.94 49.22 -20.09
C ASN A 6 30.88 48.19 -19.66
N ASN A 7 29.75 48.67 -19.23
CA ASN A 7 28.59 47.88 -18.77
C ASN A 7 27.78 47.43 -20.01
N ARG A 8 28.23 46.34 -20.68
CA ARG A 8 27.48 45.77 -21.81
C ARG A 8 26.15 45.15 -21.28
N PRO A 9 24.99 45.59 -21.76
CA PRO A 9 23.72 45.00 -21.33
C PRO A 9 23.70 43.54 -21.79
N ARG A 10 23.49 42.61 -20.84
CA ARG A 10 23.27 41.21 -21.16
C ARG A 10 21.91 41.13 -21.90
N LYS A 11 21.94 40.73 -23.19
CA LYS A 11 20.74 40.43 -23.96
C LYS A 11 20.08 39.22 -23.33
N HIS A 12 18.97 39.42 -22.62
CA HIS A 12 18.09 38.35 -22.17
C HIS A 12 17.40 37.79 -23.41
N LYS A 13 17.70 36.53 -23.76
CA LYS A 13 16.96 35.83 -24.80
C LYS A 13 15.62 35.43 -24.18
N GLY A 14 14.53 35.99 -24.66
CA GLY A 14 13.18 35.59 -24.29
C GLY A 14 12.80 34.28 -24.97
N PHE A 15 11.97 33.48 -24.32
CA PHE A 15 11.38 32.27 -24.89
C PHE A 15 10.40 32.65 -26.01
N THR A 16 10.40 31.90 -27.09
CA THR A 16 9.41 32.07 -28.17
C THR A 16 8.14 31.32 -27.83
N LEU A 17 7.00 31.80 -28.34
CA LEU A 17 5.69 31.16 -28.14
C LEU A 17 5.68 29.74 -28.74
N ILE A 18 6.33 29.53 -29.89
CA ILE A 18 6.44 28.23 -30.54
C ILE A 18 7.24 27.22 -29.71
N GLU A 19 8.30 27.65 -29.02
CA GLU A 19 9.13 26.84 -28.17
C GLU A 19 8.35 26.30 -26.97
N LEU A 20 7.50 27.13 -26.35
CA LEU A 20 6.59 26.71 -25.29
C LEU A 20 5.54 25.73 -25.81
N LEU A 21 4.98 25.99 -27.01
CA LEU A 21 3.95 25.12 -27.60
C LEU A 21 4.47 23.71 -27.89
N ILE A 22 5.71 23.60 -28.42
CA ILE A 22 6.34 22.30 -28.66
C ILE A 22 6.56 21.53 -27.33
N VAL A 23 6.99 22.22 -26.29
CA VAL A 23 7.22 21.58 -24.96
C VAL A 23 5.94 21.01 -24.40
N ILE A 24 4.84 21.77 -24.39
CA ILE A 24 3.56 21.26 -23.87
C ILE A 24 3.00 20.12 -24.74
N LEU A 25 3.20 20.15 -26.04
CA LEU A 25 2.79 19.07 -26.94
C LEU A 25 3.54 17.76 -26.61
N VAL A 26 4.85 17.82 -26.45
CA VAL A 26 5.67 16.64 -26.09
C VAL A 26 5.27 16.12 -24.72
N LEU A 27 5.09 17.00 -23.73
CA LEU A 27 4.65 16.59 -22.39
C LEU A 27 3.26 15.93 -22.42
N ALA A 28 2.32 16.45 -23.23
CA ALA A 28 0.99 15.85 -23.36
C ALA A 28 1.05 14.40 -23.90
N ILE A 29 1.89 14.15 -24.91
CA ILE A 29 2.07 12.81 -25.49
C ILE A 29 2.71 11.86 -24.47
N LEU A 30 3.74 12.30 -23.74
CA LEU A 30 4.41 11.49 -22.72
C LEU A 30 3.46 11.15 -21.57
N MET A 31 2.67 12.12 -21.10
CA MET A 31 1.68 11.92 -20.04
C MET A 31 0.57 10.95 -20.43
N ALA A 32 0.13 10.96 -21.68
CA ALA A 32 -0.91 10.06 -22.16
C ALA A 32 -0.54 8.58 -22.01
N VAL A 33 0.75 8.25 -22.14
CA VAL A 33 1.25 6.87 -21.97
C VAL A 33 1.68 6.58 -20.53
N ALA A 34 2.31 7.53 -19.85
CA ALA A 34 2.88 7.32 -18.53
C ALA A 34 1.83 7.24 -17.42
N LEU A 35 0.73 8.02 -17.52
CA LEU A 35 -0.27 8.12 -16.46
C LEU A 35 -0.98 6.78 -16.16
N PRO A 36 -1.50 6.01 -17.14
CA PRO A 36 -2.16 4.75 -16.86
C PRO A 36 -1.22 3.72 -16.23
N LEU A 37 0.04 3.66 -16.67
CA LEU A 37 1.05 2.77 -16.09
C LEU A 37 1.38 3.15 -14.64
N TYR A 38 1.47 4.44 -14.36
CA TYR A 38 1.71 4.93 -13.00
C TYR A 38 0.56 4.56 -12.06
N LEU A 39 -0.70 4.76 -12.49
CA LEU A 39 -1.87 4.42 -11.67
C LEU A 39 -1.95 2.92 -11.39
N ALA A 40 -1.64 2.07 -12.35
CA ALA A 40 -1.57 0.63 -12.17
C ALA A 40 -0.49 0.24 -11.15
N ALA A 41 0.71 0.81 -11.27
CA ALA A 41 1.82 0.54 -10.33
C ALA A 41 1.49 1.00 -8.90
N VAL A 42 0.80 2.14 -8.73
CA VAL A 42 0.34 2.61 -7.42
C VAL A 42 -0.67 1.63 -6.82
N SER A 43 -1.66 1.18 -7.60
CA SER A 43 -2.66 0.21 -7.15
C SER A 43 -2.02 -1.11 -6.71
N ASP A 44 -1.09 -1.65 -7.49
CA ASP A 44 -0.35 -2.86 -7.15
C ASP A 44 0.49 -2.70 -5.87
N SER A 45 1.12 -1.54 -5.70
CA SER A 45 1.89 -1.22 -4.51
C SER A 45 1.01 -1.18 -3.25
N GLN A 46 -0.17 -0.56 -3.35
CA GLN A 46 -1.15 -0.52 -2.26
C GLN A 46 -1.67 -1.91 -1.90
N LEU A 47 -1.93 -2.76 -2.89
CA LEU A 47 -2.34 -4.15 -2.67
C LEU A 47 -1.25 -4.96 -1.94
N LYS A 48 0.00 -4.86 -2.39
CA LYS A 48 1.15 -5.53 -1.74
C LYS A 48 1.35 -5.05 -0.31
N ALA A 49 1.26 -3.74 -0.07
CA ALA A 49 1.35 -3.18 1.27
C ALA A 49 0.22 -3.68 2.18
N CYS A 50 -1.02 -3.77 1.67
CA CYS A 50 -2.14 -4.33 2.41
C CYS A 50 -1.92 -5.80 2.77
N ARG A 51 -1.43 -6.62 1.83
CA ARG A 51 -1.09 -8.02 2.10
C ARG A 51 0.00 -8.17 3.15
N SER A 52 1.07 -7.37 3.06
CA SER A 52 2.12 -7.32 4.07
C SER A 52 1.59 -6.93 5.46
N ASN A 53 0.64 -6.00 5.52
CA ASN A 53 -0.03 -5.64 6.77
C ASN A 53 -0.84 -6.81 7.33
N MET A 54 -1.60 -7.53 6.52
CA MET A 54 -2.35 -8.72 6.96
C MET A 54 -1.40 -9.81 7.48
N GLN A 55 -0.26 -10.01 6.84
CA GLN A 55 0.77 -10.94 7.31
C GLN A 55 1.39 -10.50 8.64
N THR A 56 1.62 -9.20 8.82
CA THR A 56 2.09 -8.64 10.09
C THR A 56 1.08 -8.88 11.21
N ILE A 57 -0.22 -8.68 10.93
CA ILE A 57 -1.30 -8.99 11.88
C ILE A 57 -1.31 -10.49 12.22
N ALA A 58 -1.14 -11.36 11.22
CA ALA A 58 -1.07 -12.82 11.45
C ALA A 58 0.09 -13.23 12.35
N ASN A 59 1.25 -12.61 12.16
CA ASN A 59 2.43 -12.85 13.01
C ASN A 59 2.19 -12.36 14.47
N ALA A 60 1.54 -11.21 14.62
CA ALA A 60 1.16 -10.70 15.94
C ALA A 60 0.12 -11.59 16.62
N GLU A 61 -0.83 -12.14 15.89
CA GLU A 61 -1.78 -13.13 16.38
C GLU A 61 -1.09 -14.43 16.85
N ALA A 62 -0.10 -14.89 16.09
CA ALA A 62 0.69 -16.05 16.51
C ALA A 62 1.47 -15.78 17.82
N ALA A 63 2.05 -14.59 17.95
CA ALA A 63 2.70 -14.17 19.18
C ALA A 63 1.71 -14.05 20.35
N TYR A 64 0.56 -13.42 20.14
CA TYR A 64 -0.50 -13.31 21.12
C TYR A 64 -0.98 -14.69 21.63
N LYS A 65 -1.21 -15.62 20.69
CA LYS A 65 -1.61 -16.99 21.00
C LYS A 65 -0.60 -17.71 21.91
N THR A 66 0.69 -17.49 21.71
CA THR A 66 1.72 -18.10 22.56
C THR A 66 1.81 -17.46 23.94
N GLN A 67 1.49 -16.18 24.06
CA GLN A 67 1.55 -15.41 25.31
C GLN A 67 0.26 -15.54 26.14
N SER A 68 -0.88 -15.73 25.48
CA SER A 68 -2.17 -15.85 26.17
C SER A 68 -2.29 -17.18 26.92
N SER A 69 -2.83 -17.15 28.12
CA SER A 69 -3.07 -18.35 28.94
C SER A 69 -4.05 -19.34 28.30
N ALA A 70 -4.95 -18.83 27.44
CA ALA A 70 -5.92 -19.65 26.73
C ALA A 70 -5.35 -20.28 25.45
N HIS A 71 -4.15 -19.89 25.00
CA HIS A 71 -3.53 -20.33 23.75
C HIS A 71 -4.42 -20.23 22.52
N THR A 72 -5.25 -19.19 22.49
CA THR A 72 -6.20 -18.90 21.38
C THR A 72 -5.85 -17.58 20.70
N TYR A 73 -6.28 -17.45 19.45
CA TYR A 73 -6.24 -16.18 18.73
C TYR A 73 -7.28 -15.19 19.29
N THR A 74 -7.09 -13.89 19.05
CA THR A 74 -8.09 -12.87 19.36
C THR A 74 -8.77 -12.36 18.09
N THR A 75 -10.00 -11.87 18.21
CA THR A 75 -10.69 -11.14 17.13
C THR A 75 -10.58 -9.62 17.30
N VAL A 76 -9.93 -9.17 18.37
CA VAL A 76 -9.83 -7.76 18.76
C VAL A 76 -8.43 -7.24 18.45
N LEU A 77 -8.28 -6.51 17.34
CA LEU A 77 -6.99 -5.98 16.88
C LEU A 77 -6.26 -5.12 17.93
N SER A 78 -6.98 -4.39 18.79
CA SER A 78 -6.36 -3.57 19.82
C SER A 78 -5.60 -4.38 20.89
N GLN A 79 -5.93 -5.65 21.08
CA GLN A 79 -5.19 -6.54 21.99
C GLN A 79 -3.84 -6.97 21.42
N LEU A 80 -3.61 -6.75 20.12
CA LEU A 80 -2.35 -7.04 19.45
C LEU A 80 -1.35 -5.88 19.51
N ASN A 81 -1.74 -4.73 20.06
CA ASN A 81 -0.90 -3.52 20.04
C ASN A 81 0.45 -3.71 20.73
N ASP A 82 0.54 -4.57 21.75
CA ASP A 82 1.82 -4.90 22.42
C ASP A 82 2.80 -5.60 21.46
N ASN A 83 2.29 -6.36 20.49
CA ASN A 83 3.08 -7.07 19.48
C ASN A 83 3.23 -6.29 18.17
N LEU A 84 2.30 -5.37 17.86
CA LEU A 84 2.28 -4.57 16.63
C LEU A 84 2.86 -3.17 16.81
N GLY A 85 2.91 -2.66 18.05
CA GLY A 85 3.19 -1.25 18.36
C GLY A 85 2.02 -0.32 17.99
N SER A 86 1.38 -0.53 16.84
CA SER A 86 0.16 0.16 16.42
C SER A 86 -0.61 -0.68 15.41
N THR A 87 -1.92 -0.54 15.37
CA THR A 87 -2.76 -1.23 14.38
C THR A 87 -2.41 -0.73 12.97
N PRO A 88 -2.02 -1.61 12.03
CA PRO A 88 -1.73 -1.22 10.65
C PRO A 88 -2.96 -0.61 9.96
N VAL A 89 -2.71 0.33 9.05
CA VAL A 89 -3.76 0.98 8.24
C VAL A 89 -3.59 0.57 6.79
N CYS A 90 -4.70 0.25 6.13
CA CYS A 90 -4.68 -0.07 4.71
C CYS A 90 -4.44 1.20 3.88
N PRO A 91 -3.46 1.22 2.94
CA PRO A 91 -3.18 2.40 2.11
C PRO A 91 -4.36 2.87 1.25
N SER A 92 -5.30 1.97 0.95
CA SER A 92 -6.53 2.27 0.19
C SER A 92 -7.73 2.59 1.09
N GLY A 93 -7.52 2.89 2.37
CA GLY A 93 -8.57 3.28 3.31
C GLY A 93 -9.45 2.13 3.83
N GLY A 94 -9.08 0.87 3.57
CA GLY A 94 -9.79 -0.28 4.12
C GLY A 94 -9.48 -0.52 5.61
N THR A 95 -10.36 -1.24 6.29
CA THR A 95 -10.19 -1.71 7.66
C THR A 95 -9.86 -3.20 7.68
N TYR A 96 -9.01 -3.61 8.62
CA TYR A 96 -8.72 -5.03 8.83
C TYR A 96 -9.68 -5.64 9.83
N SER A 97 -10.06 -6.88 9.60
CA SER A 97 -10.83 -7.69 10.53
C SER A 97 -10.22 -9.08 10.65
N VAL A 98 -10.24 -9.60 11.86
CA VAL A 98 -9.72 -10.93 12.21
C VAL A 98 -10.89 -11.85 12.52
N GLN A 99 -10.90 -13.03 11.94
CA GLN A 99 -11.90 -14.07 12.17
C GLN A 99 -11.22 -15.38 12.50
N ILE A 100 -11.78 -16.11 13.46
CA ILE A 100 -11.35 -17.46 13.81
C ILE A 100 -12.33 -18.43 13.12
N SER A 101 -11.79 -19.34 12.34
CA SER A 101 -12.58 -20.28 11.58
C SER A 101 -13.22 -21.34 12.47
N THR A 102 -14.48 -21.64 12.21
CA THR A 102 -15.19 -22.82 12.71
C THR A 102 -15.24 -23.95 11.68
N GLY A 103 -14.40 -23.87 10.64
CA GLY A 103 -14.36 -24.84 9.53
C GLY A 103 -15.20 -24.44 8.31
N SER A 104 -15.79 -23.22 8.30
CA SER A 104 -16.66 -22.73 7.22
C SER A 104 -16.09 -21.52 6.46
N LEU A 105 -14.97 -20.93 6.95
CA LEU A 105 -14.35 -19.78 6.29
C LEU A 105 -13.51 -20.25 5.09
N THR A 106 -13.49 -19.41 4.06
CA THR A 106 -12.74 -19.67 2.83
C THR A 106 -11.61 -18.68 2.68
N ALA A 107 -10.41 -19.14 2.46
CA ALA A 107 -9.21 -18.35 2.18
C ALA A 107 -9.26 -17.68 0.80
N ASN A 108 -8.30 -16.85 0.48
CA ASN A 108 -8.27 -16.12 -0.81
C ASN A 108 -8.09 -17.06 -2.03
N ASN A 109 -7.43 -18.19 -1.85
CA ASN A 109 -7.20 -19.22 -2.87
C ASN A 109 -8.38 -20.19 -3.04
N GLY A 110 -9.50 -19.98 -2.33
CA GLY A 110 -10.68 -20.84 -2.38
C GLY A 110 -10.64 -22.06 -1.44
N GLN A 111 -9.55 -22.30 -0.72
CA GLN A 111 -9.45 -23.40 0.24
C GLN A 111 -10.17 -23.07 1.54
N THR A 112 -10.73 -24.09 2.18
CA THR A 112 -11.39 -23.94 3.48
C THR A 112 -10.37 -23.79 4.59
N VAL A 113 -10.54 -22.76 5.42
CA VAL A 113 -9.72 -22.55 6.63
C VAL A 113 -10.17 -23.56 7.69
N PRO A 114 -9.27 -24.41 8.21
CA PRO A 114 -9.62 -25.43 9.20
C PRO A 114 -10.16 -24.80 10.50
N ASN A 115 -10.85 -25.59 11.27
CA ASN A 115 -11.39 -25.14 12.58
C ASN A 115 -10.24 -24.67 13.50
N GLY A 116 -10.43 -23.51 14.12
CA GLY A 116 -9.41 -22.83 14.91
C GLY A 116 -8.35 -22.07 14.08
N GLY A 117 -8.44 -22.11 12.76
CA GLY A 117 -7.56 -21.37 11.86
C GLY A 117 -7.90 -19.87 11.82
N LEU A 118 -6.93 -19.07 11.45
CA LEU A 118 -7.02 -17.61 11.40
C LEU A 118 -7.35 -17.14 9.97
N LEU A 119 -8.27 -16.21 9.84
CA LEU A 119 -8.55 -15.48 8.59
C LEU A 119 -8.54 -13.99 8.86
N ILE A 120 -7.71 -13.27 8.14
CA ILE A 120 -7.63 -11.81 8.18
C ILE A 120 -8.18 -11.29 6.86
N SER A 121 -9.06 -10.29 6.91
CA SER A 121 -9.64 -9.68 5.71
C SER A 121 -9.50 -8.17 5.75
N CYS A 122 -9.38 -7.58 4.55
CA CYS A 122 -9.39 -6.14 4.34
C CYS A 122 -10.71 -5.74 3.65
N SER A 123 -11.36 -4.68 4.13
CA SER A 123 -12.60 -4.18 3.55
C SER A 123 -12.42 -3.43 2.22
N ALA A 124 -11.19 -3.06 1.84
CA ALA A 124 -10.92 -2.40 0.57
C ALA A 124 -11.16 -3.36 -0.61
N THR A 125 -11.85 -2.87 -1.65
CA THR A 125 -12.20 -3.67 -2.83
C THR A 125 -10.94 -4.23 -3.51
N GLY A 126 -10.93 -5.54 -3.76
CA GLY A 126 -9.82 -6.24 -4.42
C GLY A 126 -8.64 -6.60 -3.52
N HIS A 127 -8.62 -6.18 -2.25
CA HIS A 127 -7.53 -6.50 -1.33
C HIS A 127 -7.58 -7.91 -0.76
N GLY A 128 -8.77 -8.52 -0.73
CA GLY A 128 -8.95 -9.92 -0.40
C GLY A 128 -8.76 -10.27 1.07
N LYS A 129 -8.35 -11.50 1.28
CA LYS A 129 -8.21 -12.15 2.59
C LYS A 129 -6.84 -12.81 2.69
N PHE A 130 -6.39 -13.11 3.89
CA PHE A 130 -5.16 -13.83 4.16
C PHE A 130 -5.37 -14.85 5.27
N ALA A 131 -5.11 -16.12 4.97
CA ALA A 131 -5.13 -17.22 5.93
C ALA A 131 -3.71 -17.79 6.06
N PRO A 132 -3.04 -17.65 7.23
CA PRO A 132 -1.68 -18.15 7.42
C PRO A 132 -1.57 -19.66 7.17
N GLY A 133 -0.57 -20.07 6.39
CA GLY A 133 -0.32 -21.47 6.06
C GLY A 133 -1.22 -22.04 4.95
N ILE A 134 -2.15 -21.25 4.39
CA ILE A 134 -3.06 -21.63 3.30
C ILE A 134 -2.84 -20.74 2.09
N ASP A 135 -2.85 -19.41 2.29
CA ASP A 135 -2.52 -18.47 1.23
C ASP A 135 -1.00 -18.31 1.15
N SER A 136 -0.41 -18.62 0.00
CA SER A 136 0.96 -18.25 -0.36
C SER A 136 1.00 -16.81 -0.85
N GLU A 137 2.12 -16.15 -0.69
CA GLU A 137 2.40 -14.80 -1.20
C GLU A 137 2.18 -14.68 -2.72
#